data_b8a81a2b095befb967d42b163aa7084d
#
_entry.id   b8a81a2b095befb967d42b163aa7084d
#
_cell.length_a   1.000
_cell.length_b   1.000
_cell.length_c   1.000
_cell.angle_alpha   90.00
_cell.angle_beta   90.00
_cell.angle_gamma   90.00
#
_symmetry.space_group_name_H-M   'P 1'
#
loop_
_entity.id
_entity.type
_entity.pdbx_description
1 polymer ?
#
loop_
_entity_poly.entity_id
_entity_poly.type
_entity_poly.pdbx_seq_one_letter_code
_entity_poly.pdbx_strand_id
1 'polypeptide(L)'
;YKWNSHAVKKKFGDYSFSLGLVWTPSERHMVKANVGRSFRLPGANELAANGVHHGTFRHEQGDTNLKSEQGWQMDASYNLRYNGFSISVSPFVSWFSNYIFLRPTGEWSVLPHAGQIYRYTGAEALFAGTEATIDIHFLRSFNYRISGEYVYTYNCDEHIPLSFSPPFSMRNTLTWQRKQVMLYAEWQSIARQNRVDRNEDRTP
;
A
#
# COMPACT_ATOMS: atom_id res chain seq x y z
N TYR A 1 32.20 6.01 -14.58
CA TYR A 1 31.57 4.71 -14.70
C TYR A 1 30.83 4.64 -16.04
N LYS A 2 31.25 3.72 -16.95
CA LYS A 2 30.51 3.46 -18.19
C LYS A 2 29.30 2.59 -17.83
N TRP A 3 28.12 3.17 -17.89
CA TRP A 3 26.87 2.44 -17.85
C TRP A 3 26.73 1.66 -19.16
N ASN A 4 26.85 0.33 -19.12
CA ASN A 4 26.43 -0.50 -20.24
C ASN A 4 24.90 -0.63 -20.22
N SER A 5 24.22 0.45 -20.56
CA SER A 5 22.78 0.42 -20.75
C SER A 5 22.46 -0.10 -22.15
N HIS A 6 22.00 -1.32 -22.24
CA HIS A 6 21.38 -1.79 -23.48
C HIS A 6 20.04 -1.08 -23.65
N ALA A 7 19.82 -0.49 -24.82
CA ALA A 7 18.55 0.17 -25.12
C ALA A 7 17.42 -0.86 -25.09
N VAL A 8 16.52 -0.74 -24.13
CA VAL A 8 15.35 -1.60 -24.01
C VAL A 8 14.21 -1.00 -24.85
N LYS A 9 13.79 -1.69 -25.92
CA LYS A 9 12.60 -1.32 -26.70
C LYS A 9 11.50 -2.31 -26.40
N LYS A 10 10.42 -1.87 -25.79
CA LYS A 10 9.20 -2.66 -25.53
C LYS A 10 7.97 -1.91 -26.00
N LYS A 11 6.99 -2.66 -26.49
CA LYS A 11 5.65 -2.17 -26.80
C LYS A 11 4.69 -2.83 -25.82
N PHE A 12 3.87 -2.02 -25.18
CA PHE A 12 2.83 -2.48 -24.28
C PHE A 12 1.49 -1.95 -24.76
N GLY A 13 0.45 -2.72 -24.59
CA GLY A 13 -0.93 -2.32 -24.83
C GLY A 13 -1.82 -3.02 -23.82
N ASP A 14 -2.72 -2.26 -23.19
CA ASP A 14 -3.66 -2.80 -22.21
C ASP A 14 -4.86 -1.87 -22.08
N TYR A 15 -5.85 -2.23 -21.28
CA TYR A 15 -7.05 -1.45 -21.05
C TYR A 15 -7.39 -1.38 -19.56
N SER A 16 -8.05 -0.30 -19.17
CA SER A 16 -8.59 -0.10 -17.83
C SER A 16 -10.06 0.29 -17.88
N PHE A 17 -10.78 -0.06 -16.86
CA PHE A 17 -12.17 0.38 -16.64
C PHE A 17 -12.50 0.34 -15.15
N SER A 18 -13.55 1.06 -14.77
CA SER A 18 -14.12 0.95 -13.43
C SER A 18 -15.63 1.11 -13.49
N LEU A 19 -16.33 0.46 -12.55
CA LEU A 19 -17.76 0.57 -12.33
C LEU A 19 -17.99 0.76 -10.84
N GLY A 20 -18.74 1.81 -10.48
CA GLY A 20 -19.04 2.14 -9.10
C GLY A 20 -20.55 2.25 -8.84
N LEU A 21 -20.95 1.91 -7.62
CA LEU A 21 -22.30 2.02 -7.10
C LEU A 21 -22.26 2.83 -5.79
N VAL A 22 -23.23 3.73 -5.65
CA VAL A 22 -23.51 4.42 -4.39
C VAL A 22 -24.97 4.17 -4.00
N TRP A 23 -25.18 3.69 -2.79
CA TRP A 23 -26.50 3.41 -2.25
C TRP A 23 -26.67 4.10 -0.91
N THR A 24 -27.68 4.95 -0.79
CA THR A 24 -28.02 5.72 0.41
C THR A 24 -29.42 5.34 0.90
N PRO A 25 -29.56 4.24 1.63
CA PRO A 25 -30.88 3.79 2.11
C PRO A 25 -31.53 4.77 3.09
N SER A 26 -30.76 5.64 3.71
CA SER A 26 -31.25 6.76 4.53
C SER A 26 -30.18 7.85 4.65
N GLU A 27 -30.53 9.00 5.23
CA GLU A 27 -29.57 10.10 5.48
C GLU A 27 -28.41 9.70 6.40
N ARG A 28 -28.54 8.60 7.14
CA ARG A 28 -27.54 8.12 8.09
C ARG A 28 -26.60 7.06 7.50
N HIS A 29 -27.02 6.37 6.46
CA HIS A 29 -26.33 5.23 5.90
C HIS A 29 -25.91 5.48 4.46
N MET A 30 -24.65 5.26 4.15
CA MET A 30 -24.15 5.28 2.79
C MET A 30 -23.27 4.06 2.56
N VAL A 31 -23.55 3.33 1.51
CA VAL A 31 -22.72 2.23 1.02
C VAL A 31 -22.18 2.62 -0.36
N LYS A 32 -20.90 2.41 -0.57
CA LYS A 32 -20.28 2.52 -1.89
C LYS A 32 -19.64 1.19 -2.20
N ALA A 33 -19.64 0.81 -3.45
CA ALA A 33 -18.91 -0.33 -3.96
C ALA A 33 -18.32 0.03 -5.33
N ASN A 34 -17.11 -0.43 -5.59
CA ASN A 34 -16.44 -0.23 -6.86
C ASN A 34 -15.73 -1.51 -7.28
N VAL A 35 -15.71 -1.76 -8.58
CA VAL A 35 -14.88 -2.80 -9.20
C VAL A 35 -14.17 -2.18 -10.39
N GLY A 36 -12.90 -2.48 -10.53
CA GLY A 36 -12.11 -1.96 -11.63
C GLY A 36 -11.00 -2.90 -12.06
N ARG A 37 -10.56 -2.68 -13.28
CA ARG A 37 -9.35 -3.26 -13.84
C ARG A 37 -8.39 -2.12 -14.19
N SER A 38 -7.17 -2.23 -13.72
CA SER A 38 -6.10 -1.28 -14.00
C SER A 38 -4.89 -1.98 -14.60
N PHE A 39 -4.00 -1.21 -15.20
CA PHE A 39 -2.70 -1.69 -15.61
C PHE A 39 -1.64 -0.63 -15.36
N ARG A 40 -0.40 -1.08 -15.20
CA ARG A 40 0.79 -0.23 -15.09
C ARG A 40 1.90 -0.80 -15.96
N LEU A 41 2.59 0.08 -16.67
CA LEU A 41 3.79 -0.30 -17.43
C LEU A 41 5.01 -0.29 -16.50
N PRO A 42 5.96 -1.22 -16.68
CA PRO A 42 7.23 -1.17 -15.96
C PRO A 42 7.93 0.16 -16.18
N GLY A 43 8.43 0.78 -15.12
CA GLY A 43 9.24 1.98 -15.21
C GLY A 43 10.63 1.70 -15.77
N ALA A 44 11.30 2.75 -16.26
CA ALA A 44 12.65 2.61 -16.82
C ALA A 44 13.67 2.05 -15.81
N ASN A 45 13.56 2.45 -14.56
CA ASN A 45 14.38 1.93 -13.45
C ASN A 45 14.07 0.45 -13.16
N GLU A 46 12.80 0.04 -13.20
CA GLU A 46 12.39 -1.35 -13.00
C GLU A 46 12.94 -2.28 -14.10
N LEU A 47 13.07 -1.76 -15.33
CA LEU A 47 13.59 -2.52 -16.45
C LEU A 47 15.13 -2.52 -16.53
N ALA A 48 15.80 -1.45 -16.12
CA ALA A 48 17.20 -1.20 -16.47
C ALA A 48 18.09 -0.71 -15.32
N ALA A 49 17.60 -0.62 -14.09
CA ALA A 49 18.44 -0.25 -12.96
C ALA A 49 19.61 -1.24 -12.81
N ASN A 50 20.81 -0.75 -12.55
CA ASN A 50 21.96 -1.53 -12.13
C ASN A 50 22.96 -0.62 -11.42
N GLY A 51 22.67 -0.30 -10.16
CA GLY A 51 23.51 0.61 -9.40
C GLY A 51 23.01 0.89 -8.00
N VAL A 52 23.75 1.70 -7.27
CA VAL A 52 23.44 2.03 -5.88
C VAL A 52 22.42 3.14 -5.81
N HIS A 53 21.35 2.92 -5.09
CA HIS A 53 20.39 3.94 -4.71
C HIS A 53 20.93 4.71 -3.50
N HIS A 54 21.40 5.94 -3.71
CA HIS A 54 22.12 6.71 -2.69
C HIS A 54 21.33 6.99 -1.40
N GLY A 55 20.01 7.08 -1.48
CA GLY A 55 19.17 7.31 -0.30
C GLY A 55 19.00 6.11 0.63
N THR A 56 19.18 4.90 0.11
CA THR A 56 18.98 3.64 0.86
C THR A 56 20.20 2.74 0.88
N PHE A 57 21.26 3.08 0.14
CA PHE A 57 22.46 2.27 -0.06
C PHE A 57 22.19 0.86 -0.60
N ARG A 58 21.03 0.64 -1.21
CA ARG A 58 20.69 -0.62 -1.87
C ARG A 58 21.30 -0.67 -3.27
N HIS A 59 21.79 -1.84 -3.66
CA HIS A 59 22.12 -2.09 -5.06
C HIS A 59 20.86 -2.59 -5.75
N GLU A 60 20.24 -1.74 -6.57
CA GLU A 60 19.02 -2.08 -7.29
C GLU A 60 19.34 -2.64 -8.66
N GLN A 61 18.72 -3.76 -9.01
CA GLN A 61 18.82 -4.43 -10.30
C GLN A 61 17.44 -4.49 -10.95
N GLY A 62 17.33 -3.98 -12.18
CA GLY A 62 16.14 -4.09 -13.00
C GLY A 62 16.06 -5.45 -13.69
N ASP A 63 14.86 -5.76 -14.21
CA ASP A 63 14.63 -6.92 -15.06
C ASP A 63 13.98 -6.48 -16.38
N THR A 64 14.72 -6.67 -17.47
CA THR A 64 14.24 -6.36 -18.82
C THR A 64 13.10 -7.26 -19.29
N ASN A 65 12.81 -8.36 -18.59
CA ASN A 65 11.73 -9.29 -18.94
C ASN A 65 10.38 -8.96 -18.28
N LEU A 66 10.34 -7.96 -17.41
CA LEU A 66 9.10 -7.54 -16.77
C LEU A 66 7.99 -7.28 -17.80
N LYS A 67 6.80 -7.75 -17.49
CA LYS A 67 5.56 -7.51 -18.24
C LYS A 67 4.78 -6.36 -17.61
N SER A 68 3.74 -5.88 -18.29
CA SER A 68 2.79 -4.95 -17.67
C SER A 68 2.13 -5.59 -16.46
N GLU A 69 2.05 -4.83 -15.39
CA GLU A 69 1.24 -5.18 -14.22
C GLU A 69 -0.24 -4.96 -14.55
N GLN A 70 -1.08 -5.92 -14.22
CA GLN A 70 -2.52 -5.86 -14.42
C GLN A 70 -3.21 -6.19 -13.12
N GLY A 71 -4.14 -5.35 -12.69
CA GLY A 71 -4.83 -5.52 -11.43
C GLY A 71 -6.34 -5.49 -11.57
N TRP A 72 -7.01 -6.41 -10.87
CA TRP A 72 -8.42 -6.34 -10.57
C TRP A 72 -8.58 -5.87 -9.13
N GLN A 73 -9.40 -4.86 -8.93
CA GLN A 73 -9.66 -4.31 -7.62
C GLN A 73 -11.16 -4.26 -7.35
N MET A 74 -11.54 -4.67 -6.15
CA MET A 74 -12.86 -4.49 -5.58
C MET A 74 -12.70 -3.75 -4.26
N ASP A 75 -13.44 -2.70 -4.08
CA ASP A 75 -13.51 -1.95 -2.83
C ASP A 75 -14.95 -1.62 -2.48
N ALA A 76 -15.21 -1.55 -1.20
CA ALA A 76 -16.47 -1.11 -0.66
C ALA A 76 -16.22 -0.09 0.46
N SER A 77 -17.18 0.76 0.73
CA SER A 77 -17.18 1.56 1.95
C SER A 77 -18.56 1.65 2.54
N TYR A 78 -18.62 1.55 3.85
CA TYR A 78 -19.82 1.79 4.63
C TYR A 78 -19.61 2.98 5.54
N ASN A 79 -20.51 3.95 5.47
CA ASN A 79 -20.48 5.13 6.30
C ASN A 79 -21.81 5.24 7.07
N LEU A 80 -21.68 5.30 8.39
CA LEU A 80 -22.78 5.56 9.31
C LEU A 80 -22.56 6.94 9.95
N ARG A 81 -23.61 7.77 9.98
CA ARG A 81 -23.63 9.05 10.71
C ARG A 81 -24.78 9.07 11.68
N TYR A 82 -24.47 9.35 12.93
CA TYR A 82 -25.45 9.52 13.99
C TYR A 82 -25.12 10.77 14.81
N ASN A 83 -26.06 11.26 15.63
CA ASN A 83 -25.80 12.43 16.47
C ASN A 83 -24.59 12.19 17.37
N GLY A 84 -23.52 12.94 17.16
CA GLY A 84 -22.28 12.82 17.92
C GLY A 84 -21.41 11.60 17.64
N PHE A 85 -21.73 10.82 16.59
CA PHE A 85 -21.00 9.59 16.30
C PHE A 85 -20.99 9.29 14.80
N SER A 86 -19.84 8.88 14.26
CA SER A 86 -19.78 8.35 12.91
C SER A 86 -18.79 7.18 12.80
N ILE A 87 -19.10 6.24 11.92
CA ILE A 87 -18.22 5.13 11.53
C ILE A 87 -18.03 5.17 10.02
N SER A 88 -16.81 4.93 9.59
CA SER A 88 -16.46 4.61 8.22
C SER A 88 -15.62 3.34 8.21
N VAL A 89 -15.97 2.37 7.36
CA VAL A 89 -15.19 1.15 7.14
C VAL A 89 -15.04 0.94 5.64
N SER A 90 -13.83 0.71 5.19
CA SER A 90 -13.49 0.61 3.76
C SER A 90 -12.63 -0.63 3.50
N PRO A 91 -13.22 -1.83 3.37
CA PRO A 91 -12.52 -3.02 2.93
C PRO A 91 -12.19 -2.97 1.44
N PHE A 92 -11.08 -3.59 1.06
CA PHE A 92 -10.70 -3.77 -0.34
C PHE A 92 -10.01 -5.11 -0.56
N VAL A 93 -10.05 -5.57 -1.80
CA VAL A 93 -9.25 -6.67 -2.30
C VAL A 93 -8.75 -6.33 -3.70
N SER A 94 -7.48 -6.60 -3.95
CA SER A 94 -6.85 -6.41 -5.26
C SER A 94 -6.04 -7.65 -5.61
N TRP A 95 -6.26 -8.15 -6.81
CA TRP A 95 -5.50 -9.26 -7.37
C TRP A 95 -4.73 -8.79 -8.59
N PHE A 96 -3.42 -9.03 -8.60
CA PHE A 96 -2.52 -8.59 -9.64
C PHE A 96 -1.89 -9.76 -10.39
N SER A 97 -1.89 -9.67 -11.71
CA SER A 97 -0.98 -10.43 -12.55
C SER A 97 0.28 -9.60 -12.78
N ASN A 98 1.45 -10.20 -12.59
CA ASN A 98 2.75 -9.54 -12.75
C ASN A 98 2.90 -8.26 -11.88
N TYR A 99 2.48 -8.29 -10.61
CA TYR A 99 2.77 -7.22 -9.66
C TYR A 99 4.27 -6.99 -9.57
N ILE A 100 4.73 -5.78 -9.89
CA ILE A 100 6.16 -5.45 -9.92
C ILE A 100 6.58 -4.86 -8.59
N PHE A 101 7.52 -5.52 -7.93
CA PHE A 101 8.05 -5.10 -6.64
C PHE A 101 9.56 -5.27 -6.55
N LEU A 102 10.16 -4.57 -5.61
CA LEU A 102 11.58 -4.63 -5.32
C LEU A 102 11.82 -5.65 -4.20
N ARG A 103 12.64 -6.65 -4.46
CA ARG A 103 12.86 -7.78 -3.58
C ARG A 103 14.31 -7.89 -3.12
N PRO A 104 14.58 -8.08 -1.81
CA PRO A 104 15.92 -8.40 -1.33
C PRO A 104 16.33 -9.80 -1.80
N THR A 105 17.54 -9.93 -2.36
CA THR A 105 18.06 -11.22 -2.87
C THR A 105 18.75 -12.06 -1.80
N GLY A 106 19.14 -11.45 -0.67
CA GLY A 106 20.02 -12.07 0.32
C GLY A 106 21.50 -11.92 -0.02
N GLU A 107 21.85 -11.44 -1.21
CA GLU A 107 23.22 -11.24 -1.67
C GLU A 107 23.71 -9.83 -1.35
N TRP A 108 25.01 -9.69 -1.08
CA TRP A 108 25.65 -8.39 -0.87
C TRP A 108 26.33 -7.89 -2.12
N SER A 109 26.24 -6.61 -2.34
CA SER A 109 26.86 -5.96 -3.50
C SER A 109 28.37 -5.86 -3.35
N VAL A 110 29.08 -6.03 -4.47
CA VAL A 110 30.51 -5.74 -4.57
C VAL A 110 30.81 -4.28 -4.90
N LEU A 111 29.78 -3.47 -5.15
CA LEU A 111 29.95 -2.04 -5.46
C LEU A 111 30.30 -1.26 -4.20
N PRO A 112 31.17 -0.22 -4.31
CA PRO A 112 31.48 0.65 -3.19
C PRO A 112 30.22 1.35 -2.65
N HIS A 113 30.12 1.45 -1.33
CA HIS A 113 28.99 2.09 -0.63
C HIS A 113 27.61 1.46 -0.90
N ALA A 114 27.58 0.21 -1.35
CA ALA A 114 26.35 -0.53 -1.57
C ALA A 114 26.17 -1.57 -0.45
N GLY A 115 24.93 -1.74 -0.04
CA GLY A 115 24.48 -2.79 0.86
C GLY A 115 24.03 -4.04 0.11
N GLN A 116 22.90 -4.61 0.54
CA GLN A 116 22.29 -5.78 -0.07
C GLN A 116 21.79 -5.49 -1.48
N ILE A 117 21.82 -6.52 -2.33
CA ILE A 117 21.25 -6.46 -3.69
C ILE A 117 19.73 -6.65 -3.61
N TYR A 118 19.02 -5.77 -4.28
CA TYR A 118 17.57 -5.83 -4.47
C TYR A 118 17.28 -5.94 -5.96
N ARG A 119 16.35 -6.80 -6.32
CA ARG A 119 15.95 -7.00 -7.72
C ARG A 119 14.48 -6.70 -7.93
N TYR A 120 14.17 -5.95 -8.99
CA TYR A 120 12.80 -5.80 -9.46
C TYR A 120 12.31 -7.12 -10.04
N THR A 121 11.16 -7.58 -9.61
CA THR A 121 10.56 -8.84 -10.04
C THR A 121 9.06 -8.68 -10.18
N GLY A 122 8.44 -9.53 -10.98
CA GLY A 122 6.99 -9.60 -11.13
C GLY A 122 6.47 -10.92 -10.56
N ALA A 123 5.33 -10.87 -9.87
CA ALA A 123 4.66 -12.05 -9.35
C ALA A 123 3.14 -11.89 -9.43
N GLU A 124 2.42 -13.01 -9.37
CA GLU A 124 1.00 -12.97 -9.07
C GLU A 124 0.82 -12.59 -7.59
N ALA A 125 0.02 -11.56 -7.32
CA ALA A 125 -0.08 -11.00 -5.99
C ALA A 125 -1.52 -10.71 -5.56
N LEU A 126 -1.79 -10.96 -4.28
CA LEU A 126 -3.04 -10.63 -3.62
C LEU A 126 -2.80 -9.57 -2.55
N PHE A 127 -3.61 -8.54 -2.60
CA PHE A 127 -3.73 -7.53 -1.55
C PHE A 127 -5.15 -7.56 -1.01
N ALA A 128 -5.30 -7.59 0.29
CA ALA A 128 -6.60 -7.43 0.93
C ALA A 128 -6.42 -6.59 2.19
N GLY A 129 -7.36 -5.71 2.46
CA GLY A 129 -7.21 -4.85 3.62
C GLY A 129 -8.47 -4.11 3.99
N THR A 130 -8.35 -3.31 5.02
CA THR A 130 -9.43 -2.42 5.46
C THR A 130 -8.87 -1.22 6.17
N GLU A 131 -9.54 -0.09 5.96
CA GLU A 131 -9.41 1.09 6.80
C GLU A 131 -10.70 1.27 7.58
N ALA A 132 -10.61 1.61 8.85
CA ALA A 132 -11.76 1.91 9.69
C ALA A 132 -11.52 3.20 10.48
N THR A 133 -12.52 4.06 10.53
CA THR A 133 -12.48 5.30 11.32
C THR A 133 -13.76 5.42 12.13
N ILE A 134 -13.61 5.78 13.40
CA ILE A 134 -14.70 6.09 14.33
C ILE A 134 -14.46 7.50 14.85
N ASP A 135 -15.46 8.37 14.70
CA ASP A 135 -15.49 9.70 15.31
C ASP A 135 -16.57 9.76 16.39
N ILE A 136 -16.19 10.23 17.56
CA ILE A 136 -17.10 10.40 18.72
C ILE A 136 -17.01 11.83 19.21
N HIS A 137 -18.13 12.56 19.09
CA HIS A 137 -18.27 13.93 19.64
C HIS A 137 -18.95 13.87 20.98
N PHE A 138 -18.34 14.43 22.00
CA PHE A 138 -18.88 14.43 23.37
C PHE A 138 -18.61 15.76 24.08
N LEU A 139 -19.38 16.03 25.11
CA LEU A 139 -19.26 17.26 25.93
C LEU A 139 -19.21 18.56 25.09
N ARG A 140 -19.89 18.59 23.94
CA ARG A 140 -20.00 19.75 23.00
C ARG A 140 -18.65 20.32 22.48
N SER A 141 -17.54 20.02 23.12
CA SER A 141 -16.23 20.61 22.82
C SER A 141 -15.16 19.57 22.52
N PHE A 142 -15.46 18.30 22.68
CA PHE A 142 -14.49 17.22 22.46
C PHE A 142 -14.86 16.36 21.27
N ASN A 143 -13.86 16.01 20.49
CA ASN A 143 -13.94 14.97 19.48
C ASN A 143 -12.82 13.95 19.71
N TYR A 144 -13.19 12.68 19.71
CA TYR A 144 -12.23 11.59 19.73
C TYR A 144 -12.34 10.77 18.45
N ARG A 145 -11.24 10.70 17.72
CA ARG A 145 -11.12 9.92 16.49
C ARG A 145 -10.19 8.76 16.70
N ILE A 146 -10.64 7.57 16.31
CA ILE A 146 -9.85 6.36 16.21
C ILE A 146 -9.83 5.97 14.74
N SER A 147 -8.65 5.80 14.14
CA SER A 147 -8.50 5.22 12.81
C SER A 147 -7.50 4.08 12.85
N GLY A 148 -7.83 3.00 12.17
CA GLY A 148 -6.98 1.82 12.05
C GLY A 148 -6.92 1.36 10.61
N GLU A 149 -5.78 0.81 10.21
CA GLU A 149 -5.54 0.28 8.88
C GLU A 149 -4.77 -1.03 8.95
N TYR A 150 -5.13 -1.94 8.08
CA TYR A 150 -4.44 -3.20 7.90
C TYR A 150 -4.42 -3.60 6.43
N VAL A 151 -3.26 -4.01 5.95
CA VAL A 151 -3.07 -4.54 4.60
C VAL A 151 -2.41 -5.91 4.69
N TYR A 152 -3.09 -6.89 4.15
CA TYR A 152 -2.56 -8.22 3.91
C TYR A 152 -2.00 -8.26 2.49
N THR A 153 -0.74 -8.67 2.32
CA THR A 153 -0.10 -8.85 1.03
C THR A 153 0.40 -10.29 0.88
N TYR A 154 0.32 -10.83 -0.31
CA TYR A 154 0.69 -12.21 -0.57
C TYR A 154 1.21 -12.38 -1.99
N ASN A 155 2.37 -13.03 -2.12
CA ASN A 155 2.92 -13.51 -3.37
C ASN A 155 2.32 -14.89 -3.63
N CYS A 156 1.43 -15.00 -4.62
CA CYS A 156 0.71 -16.23 -4.92
C CYS A 156 1.60 -17.31 -5.56
N ASP A 157 2.65 -16.90 -6.28
CA ASP A 157 3.57 -17.83 -6.94
C ASP A 157 4.45 -18.58 -5.93
N GLU A 158 4.88 -17.91 -4.88
CA GLU A 158 5.79 -18.48 -3.89
C GLU A 158 5.16 -18.80 -2.53
N HIS A 159 3.89 -18.44 -2.36
CA HIS A 159 3.12 -18.66 -1.13
C HIS A 159 3.71 -17.99 0.12
N ILE A 160 4.25 -16.78 -0.02
CA ILE A 160 4.85 -15.98 1.06
C ILE A 160 4.30 -14.54 1.05
N PRO A 161 4.49 -13.76 2.13
CA PRO A 161 4.21 -12.33 2.10
C PRO A 161 5.07 -11.60 1.05
N LEU A 162 4.56 -10.50 0.51
CA LEU A 162 5.36 -9.60 -0.31
C LEU A 162 6.34 -8.81 0.57
N SER A 163 7.47 -8.41 -0.02
CA SER A 163 8.44 -7.52 0.62
C SER A 163 7.78 -6.19 1.01
N PHE A 164 8.21 -5.62 2.13
CA PHE A 164 7.76 -4.32 2.65
C PHE A 164 6.26 -4.25 2.99
N SER A 165 5.65 -5.37 3.34
CA SER A 165 4.26 -5.41 3.80
C SER A 165 4.09 -4.56 5.07
N PRO A 166 3.19 -3.57 5.11
CA PRO A 166 3.03 -2.73 6.28
C PRO A 166 2.38 -3.51 7.43
N PRO A 167 2.79 -3.29 8.69
CA PRO A 167 2.09 -3.83 9.84
C PRO A 167 0.77 -3.11 10.07
N PHE A 168 -0.08 -3.68 10.93
CA PHE A 168 -1.27 -2.97 11.42
C PHE A 168 -0.86 -1.65 12.09
N SER A 169 -1.56 -0.59 11.78
CA SER A 169 -1.38 0.72 12.39
C SER A 169 -2.71 1.26 12.90
N MET A 170 -2.66 1.94 14.03
CA MET A 170 -3.80 2.60 14.67
C MET A 170 -3.39 3.99 15.13
N ARG A 171 -4.21 4.98 14.79
CA ARG A 171 -4.05 6.38 15.19
C ARG A 171 -5.24 6.82 16.02
N ASN A 172 -4.96 7.53 17.09
CA ASN A 172 -5.94 8.09 18.01
C ASN A 172 -5.70 9.58 18.11
N THR A 173 -6.77 10.36 17.99
CA THR A 173 -6.70 11.83 18.08
C THR A 173 -7.79 12.33 19.01
N LEU A 174 -7.42 13.00 20.07
CA LEU A 174 -8.33 13.72 20.95
C LEU A 174 -8.24 15.20 20.63
N THR A 175 -9.34 15.81 20.25
CA THR A 175 -9.44 17.26 19.96
C THR A 175 -10.38 17.92 20.95
N TRP A 176 -9.96 19.03 21.51
CA TRP A 176 -10.81 19.95 22.25
C TRP A 176 -10.89 21.28 21.50
N GLN A 177 -12.12 21.75 21.28
CA GLN A 177 -12.36 23.02 20.59
C GLN A 177 -13.38 23.86 21.36
N ARG A 178 -13.03 25.08 21.65
CA ARG A 178 -13.93 26.06 22.27
C ARG A 178 -13.66 27.45 21.69
N LYS A 179 -14.71 28.04 21.11
CA LYS A 179 -14.61 29.34 20.42
C LYS A 179 -13.50 29.32 19.35
N GLN A 180 -12.47 30.13 19.52
CA GLN A 180 -11.36 30.29 18.59
C GLN A 180 -10.12 29.44 18.97
N VAL A 181 -10.18 28.70 20.06
CA VAL A 181 -9.08 27.88 20.55
C VAL A 181 -9.35 26.41 20.25
N MET A 182 -8.38 25.74 19.62
CA MET A 182 -8.37 24.32 19.38
C MET A 182 -7.05 23.74 19.90
N LEU A 183 -7.16 22.68 20.68
CA LEU A 183 -6.04 21.86 21.15
C LEU A 183 -6.27 20.44 20.70
N TYR A 184 -5.22 19.73 20.31
CA TYR A 184 -5.32 18.30 20.00
C TYR A 184 -4.10 17.54 20.51
N ALA A 185 -4.32 16.28 20.82
CA ALA A 185 -3.29 15.31 21.11
C ALA A 185 -3.50 14.10 20.19
N GLU A 186 -2.42 13.65 19.58
CA GLU A 186 -2.42 12.49 18.69
C GLU A 186 -1.37 11.48 19.13
N TRP A 187 -1.70 10.19 19.06
CA TRP A 187 -0.75 9.11 19.24
C TRP A 187 -1.02 7.98 18.23
N GLN A 188 0.05 7.39 17.76
CA GLN A 188 0.03 6.28 16.81
C GLN A 188 0.64 5.04 17.45
N SER A 189 -0.03 3.91 17.24
CA SER A 189 0.45 2.59 17.62
C SER A 189 0.67 1.78 16.35
N ILE A 190 1.84 1.20 16.19
CA ILE A 190 2.21 0.36 15.06
C ILE A 190 2.54 -1.01 15.61
N ALA A 191 1.91 -2.04 15.06
CA ALA A 191 2.18 -3.41 15.46
C ALA A 191 3.53 -3.89 14.93
N ARG A 192 4.06 -4.94 15.54
CA ARG A 192 5.27 -5.59 15.04
C ARG A 192 5.04 -6.16 13.64
N GLN A 193 6.01 -5.96 12.73
CA GLN A 193 6.00 -6.60 11.42
C GLN A 193 6.56 -8.01 11.51
N ASN A 194 5.64 -8.99 11.46
CA ASN A 194 5.97 -10.42 11.50
C ASN A 194 5.82 -11.10 10.12
N ARG A 195 5.17 -10.41 9.17
CA ARG A 195 4.90 -10.92 7.82
C ARG A 195 5.89 -10.30 6.85
N VAL A 196 6.96 -11.02 6.57
CA VAL A 196 8.10 -10.55 5.78
C VAL A 196 8.42 -11.55 4.68
N ASP A 197 9.07 -11.10 3.61
CA ASP A 197 9.64 -11.94 2.56
C ASP A 197 10.87 -12.72 3.11
N ARG A 198 11.39 -13.69 2.37
CA ARG A 198 12.47 -14.60 2.80
C ARG A 198 13.73 -13.91 3.30
N ASN A 199 14.14 -12.84 2.64
CA ASN A 199 15.40 -12.14 2.91
C ASN A 199 15.17 -10.76 3.51
N GLU A 200 14.01 -10.56 4.14
CA GLU A 200 13.62 -9.33 4.81
C GLU A 200 13.63 -9.52 6.33
N ASP A 201 14.18 -8.57 7.05
CA ASP A 201 14.20 -8.59 8.50
C ASP A 201 12.85 -8.18 9.09
N ARG A 202 12.48 -8.85 10.18
CA ARG A 202 11.32 -8.45 10.98
C ARG A 202 11.64 -7.17 11.74
N THR A 203 10.71 -6.26 11.78
CA THR A 203 10.86 -5.09 12.67
C THR A 203 10.57 -5.48 14.13
N PRO A 204 11.27 -4.87 15.08
CA PRO A 204 11.06 -5.11 16.50
C PRO A 204 9.66 -4.71 16.99
#